data_771bacc4b43338f1e92b54e5ab78b557
#
_entry.id   771bacc4b43338f1e92b54e5ab78b557
#
_cell.length_a   1.000
_cell.length_b   1.000
_cell.length_c   1.000
_cell.angle_alpha   90.00
_cell.angle_beta   90.00
_cell.angle_gamma   90.00
#
_symmetry.space_group_name_H-M   'P 1'
#
loop_
_entity.id
_entity.type
_entity.pdbx_description
1 polymer ?
#
loop_
_entity_poly.entity_id
_entity_poly.type
_entity_poly.pdbx_seq_one_letter_code
_entity_poly.pdbx_strand_id
1 'polypeptide(L)'
;MWRSFLVCKAPVTTLSTDPDRKLIGDDEHGWSGSGVFNCEGGCYAKATNLSAENEPQIYECTRRFGTILENVNYDFTIRRLVLDDSSLTNNTRAAYPLTHIENALRTGIGGHHKNLVMLTCDAVGVMPPIAKLTAEQAMYHFLSGYNAKIARANKRVTPEPEITFNTCFGASFMTLRPTVYAKMLGERIRKHNVNCWESKKMRTSSRRWKGA
;
A
#
# COMPACT_ATOMS: atom_id res chain seq x y z
N MET A 1 15.05 -12.32 -4.23
CA MET A 1 13.97 -13.01 -3.51
C MET A 1 12.75 -12.10 -3.54
N TRP A 2 11.67 -12.48 -4.21
CA TRP A 2 10.50 -11.62 -4.42
C TRP A 2 9.62 -11.64 -3.18
N ARG A 3 9.24 -10.49 -2.69
CA ARG A 3 8.22 -10.35 -1.64
C ARG A 3 7.09 -9.52 -2.21
N SER A 4 5.88 -9.98 -2.08
CA SER A 4 4.68 -9.24 -2.49
C SER A 4 3.90 -8.84 -1.27
N PHE A 5 3.33 -7.65 -1.34
CA PHE A 5 2.47 -7.11 -0.31
C PHE A 5 1.05 -7.05 -0.87
N LEU A 6 0.10 -7.64 -0.18
CA LEU A 6 -1.32 -7.40 -0.42
C LEU A 6 -1.76 -6.35 0.58
N VAL A 7 -2.28 -5.24 0.09
CA VAL A 7 -2.49 -4.10 0.95
C VAL A 7 -3.94 -3.73 1.06
N CYS A 8 -4.27 -3.39 2.25
CA CYS A 8 -5.49 -2.71 2.61
C CYS A 8 -5.21 -1.29 3.04
N LYS A 9 -5.43 -0.34 2.13
CA LYS A 9 -5.50 1.10 2.44
C LYS A 9 -4.36 1.72 3.27
N ALA A 10 -3.14 1.19 3.19
CA ALA A 10 -1.95 1.87 3.72
C ALA A 10 -1.17 2.52 2.57
N PRO A 11 -0.34 3.53 2.81
CA PRO A 11 0.61 4.00 1.80
C PRO A 11 1.61 2.89 1.50
N VAL A 12 1.33 2.10 0.49
CA VAL A 12 2.12 0.94 0.06
C VAL A 12 3.34 1.36 -0.67
N THR A 13 3.21 2.47 -1.39
CA THR A 13 4.26 3.02 -2.24
C THR A 13 5.59 3.16 -1.49
N THR A 14 5.55 3.56 -0.21
CA THR A 14 6.76 3.63 0.63
C THR A 14 7.42 2.25 0.86
N LEU A 15 6.62 1.19 1.00
CA LEU A 15 7.13 -0.15 1.20
C LEU A 15 7.59 -0.80 -0.10
N SER A 16 6.99 -0.42 -1.22
CA SER A 16 7.32 -0.93 -2.55
C SER A 16 8.60 -0.32 -3.12
N THR A 17 9.02 0.85 -2.65
CA THR A 17 10.28 1.51 -3.06
C THR A 17 11.51 1.14 -2.24
N ASP A 18 11.52 -0.04 -1.59
CA ASP A 18 12.69 -0.59 -0.90
C ASP A 18 13.86 -0.74 -1.89
N PRO A 19 15.01 -0.08 -1.67
CA PRO A 19 16.13 -0.07 -2.62
C PRO A 19 16.76 -1.44 -2.81
N ASP A 20 16.66 -2.33 -1.83
CA ASP A 20 17.24 -3.68 -1.88
C ASP A 20 16.38 -4.68 -2.66
N ARG A 21 15.25 -4.22 -3.24
CA ARG A 21 14.28 -5.09 -3.93
C ARG A 21 13.87 -4.51 -5.25
N LYS A 22 13.63 -5.39 -6.20
CA LYS A 22 13.05 -4.98 -7.49
C LYS A 22 11.55 -4.79 -7.36
N LEU A 23 11.07 -3.63 -7.77
CA LEU A 23 9.67 -3.29 -7.82
C LEU A 23 9.04 -3.85 -9.10
N ILE A 24 7.91 -4.57 -8.97
CA ILE A 24 7.10 -5.01 -10.11
C ILE A 24 6.04 -3.97 -10.45
N GLY A 25 5.44 -3.37 -9.44
CA GLY A 25 4.41 -2.34 -9.54
C GLY A 25 3.95 -1.88 -8.17
N ASP A 26 3.03 -0.91 -8.14
CA ASP A 26 2.60 -0.26 -6.90
C ASP A 26 1.35 -0.92 -6.30
N ASP A 27 0.19 -0.79 -6.93
CA ASP A 27 -1.09 -1.15 -6.32
C ASP A 27 -1.77 -2.33 -7.05
N GLU A 28 -2.10 -2.19 -8.32
CA GLU A 28 -2.90 -3.18 -9.04
C GLU A 28 -2.08 -4.27 -9.72
N HIS A 29 -2.26 -5.50 -9.23
CA HIS A 29 -1.55 -6.68 -9.72
C HIS A 29 -2.50 -7.83 -10.00
N GLY A 30 -2.15 -8.62 -11.03
CA GLY A 30 -2.73 -9.93 -11.27
C GLY A 30 -1.81 -11.06 -10.82
N TRP A 31 -2.38 -12.14 -10.30
CA TRP A 31 -1.66 -13.37 -9.98
C TRP A 31 -2.12 -14.51 -10.87
N SER A 32 -1.41 -14.72 -11.95
CA SER A 32 -1.69 -15.75 -12.97
C SER A 32 -1.15 -17.14 -12.60
N GLY A 33 -1.30 -18.08 -13.51
CA GLY A 33 -0.70 -19.44 -13.39
C GLY A 33 0.81 -19.44 -13.51
N SER A 34 1.41 -18.43 -14.15
CA SER A 34 2.85 -18.32 -14.39
C SER A 34 3.58 -17.36 -13.44
N GLY A 35 2.84 -16.56 -12.66
CA GLY A 35 3.42 -15.59 -11.75
C GLY A 35 2.56 -14.36 -11.57
N VAL A 36 3.18 -13.28 -11.10
CA VAL A 36 2.56 -11.99 -10.83
C VAL A 36 2.86 -11.03 -11.96
N PHE A 37 1.90 -10.19 -12.30
CA PHE A 37 2.09 -9.10 -13.25
C PHE A 37 1.42 -7.83 -12.76
N ASN A 38 2.00 -6.70 -13.13
CA ASN A 38 1.47 -5.38 -12.85
C ASN A 38 0.45 -4.98 -13.91
N CYS A 39 -0.65 -4.36 -13.48
CA CYS A 39 -1.69 -3.84 -14.37
C CYS A 39 -1.53 -2.33 -14.64
N GLU A 40 -0.60 -1.66 -13.96
CA GLU A 40 -0.42 -0.22 -14.00
C GLU A 40 0.89 0.19 -14.69
N GLY A 41 0.87 1.32 -15.38
CA GLY A 41 2.08 1.91 -16.00
C GLY A 41 2.92 2.77 -15.06
N GLY A 42 2.44 3.05 -13.85
CA GLY A 42 3.06 3.96 -12.91
C GLY A 42 2.67 3.73 -11.47
N CYS A 43 2.95 4.73 -10.64
CA CYS A 43 2.62 4.76 -9.22
C CYS A 43 1.75 5.99 -8.93
N TYR A 44 0.88 5.86 -7.93
CA TYR A 44 0.01 6.92 -7.45
C TYR A 44 0.20 7.14 -5.95
N ALA A 45 1.31 7.78 -5.60
CA ALA A 45 1.77 7.94 -4.25
C ALA A 45 1.06 9.06 -3.50
N LYS A 46 0.94 8.92 -2.18
CA LYS A 46 0.54 10.01 -1.30
C LYS A 46 1.69 10.98 -1.12
N ALA A 47 1.45 12.28 -1.37
CA ALA A 47 2.47 13.32 -1.28
C ALA A 47 2.40 14.17 0.01
N THR A 48 1.40 13.96 0.88
CA THR A 48 1.25 14.72 2.14
C THR A 48 2.39 14.43 3.11
N ASN A 49 3.08 15.46 3.55
CA ASN A 49 4.25 15.39 4.44
C ASN A 49 5.40 14.51 3.91
N LEU A 50 5.48 14.37 2.59
CA LEU A 50 6.56 13.64 1.94
C LEU A 50 7.89 14.37 2.17
N SER A 51 8.92 13.66 2.59
CA SER A 51 10.24 14.23 2.84
C SER A 51 11.35 13.42 2.18
N ALA A 52 12.41 14.10 1.78
CA ALA A 52 13.60 13.47 1.21
C ALA A 52 14.31 12.51 2.19
N GLU A 53 14.17 12.74 3.50
CA GLU A 53 14.81 11.89 4.52
C GLU A 53 14.10 10.55 4.70
N ASN A 54 12.76 10.57 4.67
CA ASN A 54 11.95 9.39 4.97
C ASN A 54 11.65 8.56 3.71
N GLU A 55 11.45 9.22 2.57
CA GLU A 55 11.00 8.59 1.33
C GLU A 55 11.74 9.19 0.12
N PRO A 56 13.08 9.05 0.07
CA PRO A 56 13.92 9.75 -0.90
C PRO A 56 13.54 9.46 -2.36
N GLN A 57 13.25 8.23 -2.71
CA GLN A 57 12.90 7.86 -4.09
C GLN A 57 11.57 8.50 -4.52
N ILE A 58 10.54 8.46 -3.67
CA ILE A 58 9.24 9.06 -3.98
C ILE A 58 9.37 10.58 -4.04
N TYR A 59 10.12 11.17 -3.11
CA TYR A 59 10.38 12.61 -3.11
C TYR A 59 11.05 13.06 -4.40
N GLU A 60 12.07 12.35 -4.88
CA GLU A 60 12.73 12.66 -6.15
C GLU A 60 11.76 12.50 -7.34
N CYS A 61 10.86 11.52 -7.32
CA CYS A 61 9.84 11.37 -8.36
C CYS A 61 8.95 12.61 -8.48
N THR A 62 8.63 13.31 -7.38
CA THR A 62 7.80 14.54 -7.44
C THR A 62 8.47 15.69 -8.20
N ARG A 63 9.78 15.63 -8.41
CA ARG A 63 10.58 16.67 -9.07
C ARG A 63 10.97 16.31 -10.50
N ARG A 64 10.65 15.13 -10.98
CA ARG A 64 10.98 14.67 -12.33
C ARG A 64 9.92 15.09 -13.33
N PHE A 65 10.38 15.39 -14.54
CA PHE A 65 9.49 15.68 -15.67
C PHE A 65 8.56 14.48 -15.94
N GLY A 66 7.29 14.76 -16.23
CA GLY A 66 6.27 13.73 -16.46
C GLY A 66 5.55 13.26 -15.19
N THR A 67 5.90 13.76 -14.01
CA THR A 67 5.11 13.56 -12.80
C THR A 67 3.95 14.56 -12.76
N ILE A 68 2.76 14.07 -12.46
CA ILE A 68 1.55 14.86 -12.25
C ILE A 68 1.29 14.96 -10.75
N LEU A 69 1.17 16.19 -10.26
CA LEU A 69 0.86 16.47 -8.86
C LEU A 69 -0.61 16.87 -8.73
N GLU A 70 -1.29 16.26 -7.78
CA GLU A 70 -2.70 16.50 -7.50
C GLU A 70 -2.87 17.09 -6.10
N ASN A 71 -3.56 18.24 -6.04
CA ASN A 71 -3.83 18.97 -4.80
C ASN A 71 -2.58 19.40 -4.01
N VAL A 72 -1.44 19.47 -4.65
CA VAL A 72 -0.18 19.95 -4.05
C VAL A 72 -0.03 21.44 -4.29
N ASN A 73 0.18 22.20 -3.22
CA ASN A 73 0.46 23.62 -3.31
C ASN A 73 1.87 23.89 -3.84
N TYR A 74 1.99 24.99 -4.56
CA TYR A 74 3.24 25.44 -5.16
C TYR A 74 3.50 26.90 -4.83
N ASP A 75 4.67 27.17 -4.26
CA ASP A 75 5.12 28.53 -4.03
C ASP A 75 5.77 29.08 -5.31
N PHE A 76 5.08 30.03 -5.94
CA PHE A 76 5.52 30.64 -7.19
C PHE A 76 6.75 31.56 -7.02
N THR A 77 6.97 32.09 -5.83
CA THR A 77 8.06 33.02 -5.55
C THR A 77 9.41 32.29 -5.49
N ILE A 78 9.44 31.19 -4.73
CA ILE A 78 10.65 30.38 -4.56
C ILE A 78 10.66 29.13 -5.46
N ARG A 79 9.62 28.92 -6.24
CA ARG A 79 9.43 27.80 -7.17
C ARG A 79 9.58 26.43 -6.48
N ARG A 80 8.91 26.26 -5.35
CA ARG A 80 8.98 25.04 -4.56
C ARG A 80 7.61 24.42 -4.34
N LEU A 81 7.59 23.07 -4.30
CA LEU A 81 6.43 22.31 -3.87
C LEU A 81 6.26 22.42 -2.35
N VAL A 82 5.05 22.68 -1.90
CA VAL A 82 4.70 22.77 -0.47
C VAL A 82 3.95 21.49 -0.09
N LEU A 83 4.71 20.43 0.23
CA LEU A 83 4.18 19.09 0.45
C LEU A 83 3.55 18.90 1.84
N ASP A 84 3.81 19.79 2.77
CA ASP A 84 3.25 19.82 4.13
C ASP A 84 2.00 20.69 4.25
N ASP A 85 1.62 21.41 3.18
CA ASP A 85 0.39 22.19 3.16
C ASP A 85 -0.83 21.33 2.82
N SER A 86 -1.76 21.28 3.76
CA SER A 86 -3.04 20.58 3.63
C SER A 86 -4.24 21.51 3.50
N SER A 87 -4.01 22.78 3.14
CA SER A 87 -5.08 23.81 3.04
C SER A 87 -6.14 23.44 1.98
N LEU A 88 -5.72 22.85 0.85
CA LEU A 88 -6.63 22.36 -0.17
C LEU A 88 -7.30 21.05 0.26
N THR A 89 -6.52 20.07 0.67
CA THR A 89 -6.98 18.76 1.16
C THR A 89 -5.83 17.98 1.79
N ASN A 90 -6.16 17.06 2.69
CA ASN A 90 -5.20 16.07 3.22
C ASN A 90 -4.88 14.94 2.21
N ASN A 91 -5.51 14.94 1.04
CA ASN A 91 -5.33 13.93 0.02
C ASN A 91 -4.53 14.48 -1.17
N THR A 92 -3.28 14.82 -0.93
CA THR A 92 -2.34 15.21 -1.97
C THR A 92 -1.70 13.97 -2.59
N ARG A 93 -1.49 13.98 -3.91
CA ARG A 93 -0.98 12.81 -4.65
C ARG A 93 0.10 13.21 -5.65
N ALA A 94 0.95 12.24 -5.95
CA ALA A 94 1.91 12.30 -7.05
C ALA A 94 1.74 11.06 -7.92
N ALA A 95 1.38 11.26 -9.19
CA ALA A 95 1.32 10.22 -10.21
C ALA A 95 2.59 10.30 -11.08
N TYR A 96 3.33 9.22 -11.17
CA TYR A 96 4.57 9.16 -11.93
C TYR A 96 4.77 7.81 -12.60
N PRO A 97 5.46 7.76 -13.75
CA PRO A 97 5.75 6.50 -14.44
C PRO A 97 6.59 5.56 -13.58
N LEU A 98 6.36 4.26 -13.68
CA LEU A 98 7.15 3.24 -12.96
C LEU A 98 8.66 3.36 -13.24
N THR A 99 9.02 3.87 -14.42
CA THR A 99 10.42 4.10 -14.84
C THR A 99 11.16 5.17 -14.03
N HIS A 100 10.46 5.97 -13.23
CA HIS A 100 11.08 6.92 -12.29
C HIS A 100 11.72 6.21 -11.10
N ILE A 101 11.31 5.00 -10.79
CA ILE A 101 11.90 4.17 -9.74
C ILE A 101 13.03 3.33 -10.32
N GLU A 102 14.24 3.52 -9.81
CA GLU A 102 15.47 2.94 -10.38
C GLU A 102 15.48 1.41 -10.38
N ASN A 103 14.97 0.80 -9.32
CA ASN A 103 14.89 -0.65 -9.15
C ASN A 103 13.61 -1.27 -9.70
N ALA A 104 12.80 -0.54 -10.46
CA ALA A 104 11.61 -1.08 -11.09
C ALA A 104 11.93 -2.02 -12.26
N LEU A 105 11.20 -3.12 -12.33
CA LEU A 105 11.25 -4.03 -13.48
C LEU A 105 10.38 -3.48 -14.61
N ARG A 106 11.02 -3.13 -15.71
CA ARG A 106 10.33 -2.61 -16.90
C ARG A 106 9.32 -3.59 -17.50
N THR A 107 9.51 -4.89 -17.29
CA THR A 107 8.58 -5.93 -17.75
C THR A 107 7.29 -5.96 -16.93
N GLY A 108 7.29 -5.44 -15.70
CA GLY A 108 6.17 -5.55 -14.79
C GLY A 108 5.75 -6.98 -14.44
N ILE A 109 6.62 -7.97 -14.68
CA ILE A 109 6.32 -9.40 -14.50
C ILE A 109 7.32 -10.03 -13.55
N GLY A 110 6.82 -10.89 -12.65
CA GLY A 110 7.63 -11.68 -11.73
C GLY A 110 7.09 -13.10 -11.58
N GLY A 111 7.90 -13.98 -11.00
CA GLY A 111 7.48 -15.33 -10.63
C GLY A 111 6.46 -15.32 -9.47
N HIS A 112 6.09 -16.51 -8.98
CA HIS A 112 5.23 -16.63 -7.81
C HIS A 112 5.93 -16.10 -6.56
N HIS A 113 5.21 -15.38 -5.73
CA HIS A 113 5.78 -14.88 -4.49
C HIS A 113 6.05 -16.01 -3.49
N LYS A 114 7.06 -15.80 -2.67
CA LYS A 114 7.34 -16.71 -1.54
C LYS A 114 6.72 -16.21 -0.24
N ASN A 115 6.48 -14.91 -0.15
CA ASN A 115 5.86 -14.29 1.02
C ASN A 115 4.78 -13.31 0.57
N LEU A 116 3.64 -13.35 1.23
CA LEU A 116 2.52 -12.44 1.08
C LEU A 116 2.32 -11.78 2.44
N VAL A 117 2.28 -10.47 2.47
CA VAL A 117 2.05 -9.71 3.70
C VAL A 117 0.73 -8.95 3.58
N MET A 118 -0.18 -9.24 4.48
CA MET A 118 -1.44 -8.51 4.63
C MET A 118 -1.21 -7.36 5.62
N LEU A 119 -1.42 -6.14 5.18
CA LEU A 119 -1.32 -4.98 6.04
C LEU A 119 -2.70 -4.62 6.57
N THR A 120 -2.85 -4.61 7.88
CA THR A 120 -4.10 -4.27 8.56
C THR A 120 -3.93 -3.04 9.43
N CYS A 121 -5.03 -2.38 9.75
CA CYS A 121 -5.07 -1.27 10.70
C CYS A 121 -5.87 -1.72 11.91
N ASP A 122 -5.19 -2.02 13.00
CA ASP A 122 -5.81 -2.43 14.25
C ASP A 122 -6.29 -1.20 15.05
N ALA A 123 -7.61 -1.02 15.13
CA ALA A 123 -8.20 0.14 15.79
C ALA A 123 -8.07 0.10 17.32
N VAL A 124 -8.12 -1.10 17.89
CA VAL A 124 -8.22 -1.31 19.35
C VAL A 124 -6.99 -1.97 19.98
N GLY A 125 -6.01 -2.35 19.16
CA GLY A 125 -4.74 -2.90 19.66
C GLY A 125 -4.78 -4.36 20.09
N VAL A 126 -5.72 -5.16 19.58
CA VAL A 126 -5.90 -6.57 19.95
C VAL A 126 -5.03 -7.54 19.17
N MET A 127 -4.55 -7.14 18.00
CA MET A 127 -3.78 -8.00 17.12
C MET A 127 -2.28 -7.92 17.44
N PRO A 128 -1.50 -8.99 17.25
CA PRO A 128 -0.06 -8.93 17.38
C PRO A 128 0.56 -8.03 16.29
N PRO A 129 1.75 -7.44 16.53
CA PRO A 129 2.43 -6.59 15.53
C PRO A 129 2.69 -7.29 14.21
N ILE A 130 2.99 -8.59 14.26
CA ILE A 130 3.16 -9.48 13.11
C ILE A 130 2.68 -10.88 13.49
N ALA A 131 2.00 -11.53 12.56
CA ALA A 131 1.55 -12.91 12.70
C ALA A 131 1.77 -13.71 11.42
N LYS A 132 2.13 -14.98 11.54
CA LYS A 132 2.12 -15.91 10.42
C LYS A 132 0.73 -16.54 10.31
N LEU A 133 0.15 -16.51 9.12
CA LEU A 133 -1.20 -17.02 8.87
C LEU A 133 -1.17 -18.35 8.12
N THR A 134 -2.14 -19.22 8.42
CA THR A 134 -2.49 -20.33 7.53
C THR A 134 -3.24 -19.82 6.31
N ALA A 135 -3.42 -20.65 5.29
CA ALA A 135 -4.21 -20.27 4.12
C ALA A 135 -5.66 -19.92 4.48
N GLU A 136 -6.25 -20.65 5.45
CA GLU A 136 -7.60 -20.43 5.94
C GLU A 136 -7.72 -19.10 6.70
N GLN A 137 -6.75 -18.80 7.55
CA GLN A 137 -6.68 -17.52 8.26
C GLN A 137 -6.51 -16.36 7.28
N ALA A 138 -5.64 -16.50 6.27
CA ALA A 138 -5.48 -15.49 5.22
C ALA A 138 -6.79 -15.24 4.44
N MET A 139 -7.53 -16.32 4.10
CA MET A 139 -8.85 -16.20 3.48
C MET A 139 -9.85 -15.47 4.38
N TYR A 140 -9.87 -15.78 5.68
CA TYR A 140 -10.73 -15.12 6.65
C TYR A 140 -10.42 -13.61 6.76
N HIS A 141 -9.15 -13.25 6.94
CA HIS A 141 -8.73 -11.85 7.01
C HIS A 141 -9.03 -11.10 5.71
N PHE A 142 -8.83 -11.74 4.57
CA PHE A 142 -9.21 -11.18 3.26
C PHE A 142 -10.72 -10.91 3.17
N LEU A 143 -11.57 -11.86 3.59
CA LEU A 143 -13.03 -11.71 3.57
C LEU A 143 -13.52 -10.64 4.55
N SER A 144 -12.99 -10.64 5.78
CA SER A 144 -13.41 -9.69 6.80
C SER A 144 -12.97 -8.27 6.49
N GLY A 145 -11.78 -8.11 5.90
CA GLY A 145 -11.22 -6.80 5.59
C GLY A 145 -11.18 -5.88 6.81
N TYR A 146 -10.81 -6.43 7.98
CA TYR A 146 -10.72 -5.68 9.21
C TYR A 146 -9.76 -4.50 9.06
N ASN A 147 -10.24 -3.31 9.37
CA ASN A 147 -9.50 -2.07 9.21
C ASN A 147 -9.94 -1.03 10.25
N ALA A 148 -9.15 0.02 10.43
CA ALA A 148 -9.53 1.18 11.19
C ALA A 148 -9.83 2.35 10.25
N LYS A 149 -11.05 2.84 10.31
CA LYS A 149 -11.42 4.10 9.66
C LYS A 149 -11.13 5.23 10.63
N ILE A 150 -10.22 6.11 10.28
CA ILE A 150 -10.05 7.36 11.01
C ILE A 150 -11.19 8.26 10.55
N ALA A 151 -12.15 8.52 11.43
CA ALA A 151 -13.22 9.47 11.15
C ALA A 151 -12.57 10.78 10.68
N ARG A 152 -12.99 11.28 9.53
CA ARG A 152 -12.62 12.63 9.07
C ARG A 152 -13.40 13.59 9.95
N ALA A 153 -12.90 13.80 11.16
CA ALA A 153 -13.52 14.73 12.08
C ALA A 153 -13.40 16.15 11.54
N ASN A 154 -14.48 16.90 11.61
CA ASN A 154 -14.43 18.35 11.65
C ASN A 154 -13.31 18.77 12.63
N LYS A 155 -12.54 19.78 12.28
CA LYS A 155 -11.29 20.27 12.90
C LYS A 155 -11.25 20.42 14.44
N ARG A 156 -12.27 19.99 15.18
CA ARG A 156 -12.42 20.22 16.63
C ARG A 156 -12.50 18.98 17.53
N VAL A 157 -12.46 17.76 16.95
CA VAL A 157 -12.54 16.52 17.75
C VAL A 157 -11.36 15.64 17.36
N THR A 158 -10.63 15.12 18.35
CA THR A 158 -9.59 14.09 18.13
C THR A 158 -10.24 12.90 17.45
N PRO A 159 -9.81 12.54 16.24
CA PRO A 159 -10.45 11.44 15.50
C PRO A 159 -10.14 10.12 16.21
N GLU A 160 -11.12 9.56 16.89
CA GLU A 160 -11.01 8.19 17.40
C GLU A 160 -11.07 7.20 16.23
N PRO A 161 -10.23 6.16 16.24
CA PRO A 161 -10.27 5.13 15.23
C PRO A 161 -11.55 4.30 15.38
N GLU A 162 -12.35 4.27 14.33
CA GLU A 162 -13.56 3.46 14.24
C GLU A 162 -13.23 2.11 13.58
N ILE A 163 -13.69 1.02 14.20
CA ILE A 163 -13.59 -0.31 13.60
C ILE A 163 -14.45 -0.34 12.34
N THR A 164 -13.86 -0.78 11.25
CA THR A 164 -14.59 -0.98 10.00
C THR A 164 -14.19 -2.30 9.35
N PHE A 165 -15.16 -2.91 8.71
CA PHE A 165 -14.97 -4.10 7.89
C PHE A 165 -15.22 -3.70 6.44
N ASN A 166 -14.24 -3.92 5.59
CA ASN A 166 -14.34 -3.64 4.17
C ASN A 166 -14.12 -4.94 3.40
N THR A 167 -15.18 -5.67 3.21
CA THR A 167 -15.16 -7.02 2.60
C THR A 167 -14.23 -7.05 1.40
N CYS A 168 -13.27 -7.96 1.46
CA CYS A 168 -12.25 -8.16 0.43
C CYS A 168 -11.48 -6.89 0.04
N PHE A 169 -11.47 -5.86 0.89
CA PHE A 169 -10.78 -4.59 0.71
C PHE A 169 -11.09 -3.80 -0.58
N GLY A 170 -11.97 -4.28 -1.38
CA GLY A 170 -12.33 -3.68 -2.67
C GLY A 170 -13.65 -4.22 -3.20
N ALA A 171 -14.62 -4.51 -2.33
CA ALA A 171 -15.89 -5.09 -2.72
C ALA A 171 -16.59 -4.31 -3.84
N SER A 172 -16.41 -3.00 -3.92
CA SER A 172 -16.96 -2.14 -4.98
C SER A 172 -16.43 -2.48 -6.38
N PHE A 173 -15.27 -3.11 -6.47
CA PHE A 173 -14.62 -3.49 -7.73
C PHE A 173 -14.80 -4.97 -8.07
N MET A 174 -15.45 -5.74 -7.20
CA MET A 174 -15.59 -7.18 -7.38
C MET A 174 -16.89 -7.52 -8.11
N THR A 175 -16.77 -8.22 -9.22
CA THR A 175 -17.91 -8.67 -10.03
C THR A 175 -18.49 -10.02 -9.56
N LEU A 176 -17.68 -10.80 -8.85
CA LEU A 176 -18.07 -12.10 -8.30
C LEU A 176 -18.27 -12.02 -6.79
N ARG A 177 -18.86 -13.08 -6.22
CA ARG A 177 -19.02 -13.17 -4.76
C ARG A 177 -17.66 -13.17 -4.05
N PRO A 178 -17.49 -12.44 -2.93
CA PRO A 178 -16.25 -12.36 -2.19
C PRO A 178 -15.60 -13.72 -1.85
N THR A 179 -16.43 -14.73 -1.59
CA THR A 179 -15.96 -16.09 -1.28
C THR A 179 -15.24 -16.75 -2.46
N VAL A 180 -15.55 -16.38 -3.69
CA VAL A 180 -14.85 -16.89 -4.89
C VAL A 180 -13.41 -16.40 -4.89
N TYR A 181 -13.22 -15.10 -4.67
CA TYR A 181 -11.87 -14.50 -4.60
C TYR A 181 -11.04 -15.06 -3.43
N ALA A 182 -11.68 -15.23 -2.25
CA ALA A 182 -11.00 -15.83 -1.11
C ALA A 182 -10.54 -17.27 -1.39
N LYS A 183 -11.38 -18.09 -2.05
CA LYS A 183 -11.00 -19.44 -2.47
C LYS A 183 -9.85 -19.42 -3.46
N MET A 184 -9.90 -18.56 -4.48
CA MET A 184 -8.80 -18.39 -5.44
C MET A 184 -7.49 -18.00 -4.74
N LEU A 185 -7.53 -17.10 -3.76
CA LEU A 185 -6.38 -16.73 -2.96
C LEU A 185 -5.83 -17.94 -2.17
N GLY A 186 -6.68 -18.65 -1.45
CA GLY A 186 -6.29 -19.83 -0.66
C GLY A 186 -5.70 -20.94 -1.52
N GLU A 187 -6.25 -21.20 -2.69
CA GLU A 187 -5.73 -22.17 -3.66
C GLU A 187 -4.33 -21.79 -4.17
N ARG A 188 -4.12 -20.50 -4.48
CA ARG A 188 -2.81 -20.00 -4.90
C ARG A 188 -1.77 -20.10 -3.79
N ILE A 189 -2.13 -19.74 -2.56
CA ILE A 189 -1.27 -19.86 -1.39
C ILE A 189 -0.79 -21.31 -1.21
N ARG A 190 -1.72 -22.28 -1.24
CA ARG A 190 -1.39 -23.70 -1.08
C ARG A 190 -0.56 -24.23 -2.27
N LYS A 191 -1.02 -23.96 -3.50
CA LYS A 191 -0.37 -24.45 -4.72
C LYS A 191 1.10 -24.02 -4.84
N HIS A 192 1.41 -22.78 -4.43
CA HIS A 192 2.74 -22.20 -4.58
C HIS A 192 3.53 -22.15 -3.27
N ASN A 193 3.00 -22.75 -2.21
CA ASN A 193 3.61 -22.80 -0.87
C ASN A 193 4.05 -21.41 -0.37
N VAL A 194 3.13 -20.46 -0.43
CA VAL A 194 3.38 -19.06 -0.06
C VAL A 194 3.24 -18.88 1.44
N ASN A 195 4.24 -18.29 2.08
CA ASN A 195 4.11 -17.89 3.48
C ASN A 195 3.24 -16.63 3.57
N CYS A 196 2.17 -16.71 4.34
CA CYS A 196 1.31 -15.55 4.59
C CYS A 196 1.63 -14.94 5.93
N TRP A 197 1.70 -13.64 5.95
CA TRP A 197 1.96 -12.84 7.14
C TRP A 197 0.92 -11.76 7.25
N GLU A 198 0.56 -11.43 8.46
CA GLU A 198 -0.21 -10.24 8.77
C GLU A 198 0.67 -9.29 9.57
N SER A 199 0.65 -8.02 9.19
CA SER A 199 1.34 -6.96 9.91
C SER A 199 0.39 -5.82 10.15
N LYS A 200 0.25 -5.42 11.42
CA LYS A 200 -0.58 -4.27 11.76
C LYS A 200 0.21 -2.97 11.63
N LYS A 201 -0.40 -1.98 11.05
CA LYS A 201 0.10 -0.62 11.14
C LYS A 201 -0.18 -0.09 12.55
N MET A 202 0.85 -0.04 13.38
CA MET A 202 0.74 0.65 14.67
C MET A 202 0.59 2.16 14.42
N ARG A 203 -0.39 2.76 15.09
CA ARG A 203 -0.54 4.20 15.15
C ARG A 203 0.54 4.79 16.06
N THR A 204 1.74 4.96 15.55
CA THR A 204 2.78 5.71 16.25
C THR A 204 2.93 7.08 15.64
N SER A 205 2.64 8.09 16.44
CA SER A 205 3.31 9.37 16.29
C SER A 205 4.81 9.09 16.18
N SER A 206 5.40 9.40 15.05
CA SER A 206 6.84 9.63 14.85
C SER A 206 7.87 8.56 15.26
N ARG A 207 7.60 7.27 15.22
CA ARG A 207 8.72 6.30 15.38
C ARG A 207 8.90 5.48 14.11
N ARG A 208 10.05 5.71 13.50
CA ARG A 208 10.61 5.01 12.34
C ARG A 208 10.58 3.49 12.56
N TRP A 209 10.03 2.75 11.62
CA TRP A 209 10.23 1.31 11.53
C TRP A 209 11.71 1.09 11.15
N LYS A 210 12.54 0.80 12.12
CA LYS A 210 13.87 0.23 11.84
C LYS A 210 13.66 -1.28 11.75
N GLY A 211 13.81 -1.80 10.54
CA GLY A 211 13.72 -3.23 10.30
C GLY A 211 14.71 -4.00 11.17
N ALA A 212 14.24 -5.11 11.71
CA ALA A 212 15.07 -6.17 12.25
C ALA A 212 15.44 -7.14 11.10
#